data_08496aea2a9e50c8ece463d5097e49d8
#
_entry.id   08496aea2a9e50c8ece463d5097e49d8
#
_cell.length_a   1.000
_cell.length_b   1.000
_cell.length_c   1.000
_cell.angle_alpha   90.00
_cell.angle_beta   90.00
_cell.angle_gamma   90.00
#
_symmetry.space_group_name_H-M   'P 1'
#
loop_
_entity.id
_entity.type
_entity.pdbx_description
1 polymer ?
#
loop_
_entity_poly.entity_id
_entity_poly.type
_entity_poly.pdbx_seq_one_letter_code
_entity_poly.pdbx_strand_id
1 'polypeptide(L)'
;NIFCSLSKRIKGTAVTCYSLCLLHFTKKLLHVFNAFFDTNGSGNIDKKDFELAIEKISTLRGWKAGDAKYKETQETLLKIWDGLQSRADADNDGQVSFDEWVTMWDDFAKNPSSPLEWQNLYAKFIFQLEDASNDGSIDSEEFSSVYVSFGLNKAESVEAFKKMSKGKANVSWEEFQVLWKEYFASEDPNAAGNFIFGKTSF
;
A
#
# COMPACT_ATOMS: atom_id res chain seq x y z
N ASN A 1 -4.76 13.78 -19.15
CA ASN A 1 -5.88 13.82 -20.13
C ASN A 1 -7.03 12.83 -19.83
N ILE A 2 -6.86 11.96 -18.81
CA ILE A 2 -7.93 11.05 -18.36
C ILE A 2 -9.03 11.83 -17.62
N PHE A 3 -8.70 12.92 -16.93
CA PHE A 3 -9.67 13.83 -16.30
C PHE A 3 -10.65 14.49 -17.29
N CYS A 4 -10.32 14.60 -18.57
CA CYS A 4 -11.17 15.27 -19.57
C CYS A 4 -12.19 14.34 -20.26
N SER A 5 -11.99 13.02 -20.22
CA SER A 5 -12.89 12.05 -20.89
C SER A 5 -14.13 11.69 -20.07
N LEU A 6 -14.05 11.75 -18.75
CA LEU A 6 -15.16 11.38 -17.83
C LEU A 6 -16.13 12.54 -17.54
N SER A 7 -15.76 13.78 -17.86
CA SER A 7 -16.56 14.97 -17.56
C SER A 7 -17.80 15.17 -18.46
N LYS A 8 -18.07 14.32 -19.46
CA LYS A 8 -19.13 14.60 -20.47
C LYS A 8 -20.43 13.79 -20.34
N ARG A 9 -20.61 12.95 -19.32
CA ARG A 9 -21.87 12.21 -19.21
C ARG A 9 -22.32 11.99 -17.76
N ILE A 10 -22.85 12.99 -17.10
CA ILE A 10 -23.87 12.72 -16.05
C ILE A 10 -24.49 14.06 -15.65
N LYS A 11 -25.80 14.22 -15.84
CA LYS A 11 -26.60 15.31 -15.29
C LYS A 11 -27.17 14.90 -13.94
N GLY A 12 -26.96 15.71 -12.89
CA GLY A 12 -27.64 15.56 -11.61
C GLY A 12 -26.79 14.99 -10.48
N THR A 13 -27.40 14.76 -9.34
CA THR A 13 -26.86 14.35 -8.03
C THR A 13 -25.83 13.18 -8.02
N ALA A 14 -25.80 12.37 -9.06
CA ALA A 14 -24.83 11.29 -9.23
C ALA A 14 -23.37 11.78 -9.42
N VAL A 15 -23.17 12.98 -9.97
CA VAL A 15 -21.84 13.57 -10.20
C VAL A 15 -21.09 13.80 -8.88
N THR A 16 -21.78 14.20 -7.84
CA THR A 16 -21.16 14.52 -6.54
C THR A 16 -20.66 13.27 -5.82
N CYS A 17 -21.42 12.16 -5.89
CA CYS A 17 -21.01 10.90 -5.26
C CYS A 17 -19.80 10.26 -5.96
N TYR A 18 -19.83 10.23 -7.30
CA TYR A 18 -18.73 9.68 -8.11
C TYR A 18 -17.43 10.49 -7.93
N SER A 19 -17.54 11.79 -7.82
CA SER A 19 -16.39 12.68 -7.57
C SER A 19 -15.78 12.45 -6.18
N LEU A 20 -16.61 12.19 -5.18
CA LEU A 20 -16.16 11.91 -3.81
C LEU A 20 -15.49 10.53 -3.68
N CYS A 21 -16.04 9.50 -4.31
CA CYS A 21 -15.45 8.16 -4.33
C CYS A 21 -14.09 8.16 -5.04
N LEU A 22 -13.99 8.81 -6.19
CA LEU A 22 -12.73 8.94 -6.92
C LEU A 22 -11.69 9.72 -6.10
N LEU A 23 -12.11 10.79 -5.43
CA LEU A 23 -11.22 11.57 -4.55
C LEU A 23 -10.73 10.73 -3.37
N HIS A 24 -11.60 9.93 -2.75
CA HIS A 24 -11.21 9.03 -1.67
C HIS A 24 -10.21 7.97 -2.13
N PHE A 25 -10.45 7.34 -3.28
CA PHE A 25 -9.54 6.35 -3.88
C PHE A 25 -8.16 6.95 -4.18
N THR A 26 -8.13 8.12 -4.81
CA THR A 26 -6.87 8.82 -5.11
C THR A 26 -6.09 9.18 -3.83
N LYS A 27 -6.78 9.59 -2.77
CA LYS A 27 -6.14 9.91 -1.48
C LYS A 27 -5.54 8.67 -0.79
N LYS A 28 -6.20 7.51 -0.88
CA LYS A 28 -5.63 6.24 -0.41
C LYS A 28 -4.34 5.91 -1.15
N LEU A 29 -4.35 6.00 -2.48
CA LEU A 29 -3.17 5.75 -3.30
C LEU A 29 -2.04 6.74 -2.99
N LEU A 30 -2.35 8.01 -2.80
CA LEU A 30 -1.39 9.04 -2.42
C LEU A 30 -0.77 8.76 -1.04
N HIS A 31 -1.57 8.27 -0.09
CA HIS A 31 -1.05 7.89 1.21
C HIS A 31 0.00 6.79 1.11
N VAL A 32 -0.30 5.70 0.39
CA VAL A 32 0.65 4.59 0.20
C VAL A 32 1.88 5.05 -0.58
N PHE A 33 1.69 5.83 -1.64
CA PHE A 33 2.77 6.42 -2.42
C PHE A 33 3.76 7.17 -1.53
N ASN A 34 3.28 8.16 -0.78
CA ASN A 34 4.14 9.04 0.02
C ASN A 34 4.71 8.37 1.29
N ALA A 35 3.96 7.47 1.93
CA ALA A 35 4.37 6.91 3.21
C ALA A 35 5.30 5.69 3.08
N PHE A 36 5.18 4.93 1.99
CA PHE A 36 5.84 3.62 1.88
C PHE A 36 6.69 3.45 0.62
N PHE A 37 6.43 4.22 -0.43
CA PHE A 37 7.16 4.10 -1.69
C PHE A 37 8.09 5.29 -1.95
N ASP A 38 7.62 6.52 -1.93
CA ASP A 38 8.47 7.72 -2.09
C ASP A 38 9.20 8.01 -0.75
N THR A 39 10.17 7.16 -0.43
CA THR A 39 10.88 7.18 0.87
C THR A 39 11.74 8.43 1.03
N ASN A 40 12.24 8.99 -0.07
CA ASN A 40 13.09 10.19 -0.09
C ASN A 40 12.30 11.50 -0.24
N GLY A 41 10.99 11.43 -0.51
CA GLY A 41 10.11 12.59 -0.69
C GLY A 41 10.38 13.38 -1.98
N SER A 42 10.85 12.71 -3.03
CA SER A 42 11.17 13.34 -4.33
C SER A 42 9.92 13.66 -5.16
N GLY A 43 8.80 13.01 -4.86
CA GLY A 43 7.55 13.07 -5.62
C GLY A 43 7.44 12.01 -6.71
N ASN A 44 8.46 11.19 -6.91
CA ASN A 44 8.47 10.04 -7.80
C ASN A 44 9.03 8.84 -7.05
N ILE A 45 8.66 7.62 -7.47
CA ILE A 45 9.24 6.39 -6.94
C ILE A 45 10.38 5.95 -7.85
N ASP A 46 11.54 5.67 -7.27
CA ASP A 46 12.68 5.12 -7.99
C ASP A 46 13.38 4.02 -7.18
N LYS A 47 14.42 3.42 -7.75
CA LYS A 47 15.19 2.37 -7.08
C LYS A 47 15.79 2.81 -5.74
N LYS A 48 16.13 4.10 -5.62
CA LYS A 48 16.73 4.66 -4.41
C LYS A 48 15.77 4.61 -3.22
N ASP A 49 14.47 4.76 -3.45
CA ASP A 49 13.45 4.64 -2.42
C ASP A 49 13.43 3.24 -1.82
N PHE A 50 13.54 2.22 -2.65
CA PHE A 50 13.61 0.82 -2.20
C PHE A 50 14.91 0.52 -1.44
N GLU A 51 16.04 1.08 -1.87
CA GLU A 51 17.30 0.97 -1.11
C GLU A 51 17.17 1.61 0.29
N LEU A 52 16.55 2.78 0.39
CA LEU A 52 16.29 3.45 1.67
C LEU A 52 15.28 2.67 2.53
N ALA A 53 14.25 2.08 1.93
CA ALA A 53 13.30 1.23 2.63
C ALA A 53 13.98 -0.03 3.23
N ILE A 54 14.90 -0.67 2.49
CA ILE A 54 15.70 -1.81 2.98
C ILE A 54 16.48 -1.40 4.25
N GLU A 55 17.18 -0.28 4.22
CA GLU A 55 17.94 0.23 5.36
C GLU A 55 17.05 0.53 6.57
N LYS A 56 15.91 1.20 6.32
CA LYS A 56 14.95 1.55 7.37
C LYS A 56 14.37 0.30 8.05
N ILE A 57 13.93 -0.68 7.27
CA ILE A 57 13.35 -1.93 7.79
C ILE A 57 14.42 -2.75 8.51
N SER A 58 15.62 -2.83 7.96
CA SER A 58 16.73 -3.55 8.58
C SER A 58 17.12 -2.93 9.93
N THR A 59 17.16 -1.62 10.02
CA THR A 59 17.38 -0.88 11.26
C THR A 59 16.27 -1.15 12.28
N LEU A 60 15.01 -1.12 11.86
CA LEU A 60 13.85 -1.42 12.70
C LEU A 60 13.92 -2.83 13.30
N ARG A 61 14.39 -3.79 12.52
CA ARG A 61 14.49 -5.20 12.89
C ARG A 61 15.84 -5.58 13.53
N GLY A 62 16.81 -4.65 13.58
CA GLY A 62 18.15 -4.91 14.08
C GLY A 62 19.01 -5.79 13.18
N TRP A 63 18.66 -5.92 11.90
CA TRP A 63 19.43 -6.71 10.94
C TRP A 63 20.64 -5.93 10.41
N LYS A 64 21.74 -6.61 10.19
CA LYS A 64 22.97 -6.02 9.67
C LYS A 64 23.21 -6.45 8.23
N ALA A 65 23.91 -5.62 7.49
CA ALA A 65 24.39 -5.98 6.16
C ALA A 65 25.16 -7.30 6.23
N GLY A 66 24.71 -8.30 5.45
CA GLY A 66 25.27 -9.66 5.48
C GLY A 66 24.41 -10.71 6.19
N ASP A 67 23.49 -10.32 7.06
CA ASP A 67 22.54 -11.24 7.67
C ASP A 67 21.60 -11.84 6.59
N ALA A 68 21.17 -13.09 6.81
CA ALA A 68 20.27 -13.77 5.87
C ALA A 68 18.96 -12.98 5.66
N LYS A 69 18.39 -12.44 6.74
CA LYS A 69 17.17 -11.63 6.69
C LYS A 69 17.35 -10.28 5.97
N TYR A 70 18.51 -9.64 6.12
CA TYR A 70 18.84 -8.44 5.35
C TYR A 70 18.82 -8.74 3.84
N LYS A 71 19.52 -9.81 3.43
CA LYS A 71 19.60 -10.22 2.01
C LYS A 71 18.23 -10.61 1.45
N GLU A 72 17.44 -11.39 2.20
CA GLU A 72 16.09 -11.79 1.80
C GLU A 72 15.19 -10.55 1.58
N THR A 73 15.26 -9.58 2.50
CA THR A 73 14.52 -8.32 2.40
C THR A 73 14.98 -7.50 1.19
N GLN A 74 16.28 -7.41 0.97
CA GLN A 74 16.87 -6.72 -0.17
C GLN A 74 16.42 -7.33 -1.49
N GLU A 75 16.55 -8.64 -1.65
CA GLU A 75 16.12 -9.37 -2.84
C GLU A 75 14.61 -9.20 -3.11
N THR A 76 13.80 -9.30 -2.05
CA THR A 76 12.35 -9.15 -2.16
C THR A 76 11.95 -7.74 -2.58
N LEU A 77 12.48 -6.71 -1.94
CA LEU A 77 12.13 -5.32 -2.25
C LEU A 77 12.63 -4.89 -3.63
N LEU A 78 13.82 -5.33 -4.04
CA LEU A 78 14.30 -5.06 -5.40
C LEU A 78 13.48 -5.80 -6.46
N LYS A 79 13.02 -7.02 -6.20
CA LYS A 79 12.11 -7.73 -7.10
C LYS A 79 10.74 -7.03 -7.20
N ILE A 80 10.25 -6.45 -6.10
CA ILE A 80 9.03 -5.63 -6.11
C ILE A 80 9.26 -4.39 -6.97
N TRP A 81 10.39 -3.71 -6.82
CA TRP A 81 10.76 -2.56 -7.67
C TRP A 81 10.78 -2.90 -9.15
N ASP A 82 11.51 -3.95 -9.52
CA ASP A 82 11.62 -4.37 -10.92
C ASP A 82 10.24 -4.67 -11.54
N GLY A 83 9.35 -5.31 -10.78
CA GLY A 83 7.98 -5.61 -11.21
C GLY A 83 7.10 -4.36 -11.30
N LEU A 84 7.21 -3.43 -10.35
CA LEU A 84 6.51 -2.15 -10.37
C LEU A 84 6.97 -1.30 -11.54
N GLN A 85 8.27 -1.06 -11.69
CA GLN A 85 8.85 -0.27 -12.75
C GLN A 85 8.44 -0.81 -14.12
N SER A 86 8.62 -2.10 -14.36
CA SER A 86 8.31 -2.69 -15.66
C SER A 86 6.83 -2.55 -16.06
N ARG A 87 5.94 -2.31 -15.11
CA ARG A 87 4.50 -2.18 -15.36
C ARG A 87 3.99 -0.75 -15.34
N ALA A 88 4.54 0.08 -14.48
CA ALA A 88 4.05 1.43 -14.24
C ALA A 88 4.82 2.51 -15.02
N ASP A 89 6.14 2.39 -15.17
CA ASP A 89 7.00 3.35 -15.88
C ASP A 89 6.69 3.32 -17.39
N ALA A 90 5.74 4.15 -17.80
CA ALA A 90 5.20 4.12 -19.15
C ALA A 90 6.05 4.90 -20.15
N ASP A 91 6.74 5.93 -19.70
CA ASP A 91 7.62 6.76 -20.56
C ASP A 91 9.08 6.32 -20.52
N ASN A 92 9.40 5.30 -19.69
CA ASN A 92 10.72 4.69 -19.54
C ASN A 92 11.80 5.70 -19.07
N ASP A 93 11.43 6.61 -18.18
CA ASP A 93 12.37 7.55 -17.57
C ASP A 93 13.14 6.96 -16.36
N GLY A 94 12.78 5.75 -15.94
CA GLY A 94 13.40 5.03 -14.82
C GLY A 94 12.76 5.33 -13.47
N GLN A 95 11.64 6.07 -13.46
CA GLN A 95 10.88 6.43 -12.28
C GLN A 95 9.42 6.04 -12.45
N VAL A 96 8.65 6.11 -11.38
CA VAL A 96 7.19 5.98 -11.41
C VAL A 96 6.59 7.23 -10.80
N SER A 97 6.00 8.07 -11.62
CA SER A 97 5.27 9.25 -11.19
C SER A 97 3.96 8.89 -10.50
N PHE A 98 3.36 9.84 -9.76
CA PHE A 98 2.08 9.60 -9.12
C PHE A 98 0.94 9.32 -10.14
N ASP A 99 0.97 9.91 -11.31
CA ASP A 99 -0.03 9.66 -12.37
C ASP A 99 0.07 8.23 -12.93
N GLU A 100 1.27 7.71 -13.11
CA GLU A 100 1.53 6.33 -13.52
C GLU A 100 1.12 5.34 -12.43
N TRP A 101 1.45 5.65 -11.17
CA TRP A 101 1.01 4.90 -10.00
C TRP A 101 -0.52 4.77 -9.94
N VAL A 102 -1.24 5.88 -10.08
CA VAL A 102 -2.71 5.88 -10.09
C VAL A 102 -3.25 5.07 -11.26
N THR A 103 -2.67 5.23 -12.45
CA THR A 103 -3.10 4.50 -13.66
C THR A 103 -2.96 2.99 -13.48
N MET A 104 -1.85 2.54 -12.94
CA MET A 104 -1.60 1.12 -12.68
C MET A 104 -2.57 0.52 -11.65
N TRP A 105 -2.89 1.24 -10.57
CA TRP A 105 -3.84 0.76 -9.57
C TRP A 105 -5.30 0.85 -10.04
N ASP A 106 -5.64 1.79 -10.91
CA ASP A 106 -6.94 1.83 -11.58
C ASP A 106 -7.15 0.60 -12.49
N ASP A 107 -6.10 0.15 -13.17
CA ASP A 107 -6.15 -1.10 -13.95
C ASP A 107 -6.30 -2.33 -13.05
N PHE A 108 -5.63 -2.37 -11.89
CA PHE A 108 -5.85 -3.43 -10.90
C PHE A 108 -7.28 -3.43 -10.37
N ALA A 109 -7.85 -2.26 -10.05
CA ALA A 109 -9.21 -2.13 -9.53
C ALA A 109 -10.28 -2.67 -10.50
N LYS A 110 -10.03 -2.59 -11.81
CA LYS A 110 -10.91 -3.17 -12.85
C LYS A 110 -10.90 -4.70 -12.87
N ASN A 111 -9.79 -5.33 -12.45
CA ASN A 111 -9.65 -6.80 -12.41
C ASN A 111 -8.84 -7.28 -11.19
N PRO A 112 -9.35 -7.13 -9.96
CA PRO A 112 -8.61 -7.43 -8.73
C PRO A 112 -8.42 -8.95 -8.50
N SER A 113 -9.01 -9.80 -9.33
CA SER A 113 -8.86 -11.25 -9.27
C SER A 113 -7.60 -11.76 -9.96
N SER A 114 -6.92 -10.90 -10.73
CA SER A 114 -5.69 -11.23 -11.47
C SER A 114 -4.55 -10.27 -11.09
N PRO A 115 -4.08 -10.27 -9.84
CA PRO A 115 -2.98 -9.42 -9.42
C PRO A 115 -1.68 -9.81 -10.13
N LEU A 116 -0.84 -8.83 -10.37
CA LEU A 116 0.51 -9.05 -10.87
C LEU A 116 1.39 -9.73 -9.82
N GLU A 117 2.43 -10.44 -10.24
CA GLU A 117 3.32 -11.17 -9.33
C GLU A 117 3.92 -10.25 -8.25
N TRP A 118 4.39 -9.06 -8.63
CA TRP A 118 4.96 -8.10 -7.71
C TRP A 118 3.94 -7.55 -6.68
N GLN A 119 2.66 -7.41 -7.06
CA GLN A 119 1.60 -6.97 -6.14
C GLN A 119 1.33 -8.02 -5.06
N ASN A 120 1.31 -9.31 -5.45
CA ASN A 120 1.21 -10.41 -4.49
C ASN A 120 2.45 -10.49 -3.58
N LEU A 121 3.64 -10.27 -4.15
CA LEU A 121 4.89 -10.26 -3.40
C LEU A 121 4.90 -9.11 -2.39
N TYR A 122 4.42 -7.93 -2.80
CA TYR A 122 4.32 -6.77 -1.91
C TYR A 122 3.30 -7.01 -0.78
N ALA A 123 2.10 -7.53 -1.09
CA ALA A 123 1.12 -7.88 -0.06
C ALA A 123 1.68 -8.86 0.98
N LYS A 124 2.38 -9.90 0.50
CA LYS A 124 3.03 -10.88 1.37
C LYS A 124 4.15 -10.28 2.20
N PHE A 125 4.96 -9.41 1.59
CA PHE A 125 6.03 -8.70 2.28
C PHE A 125 5.50 -7.81 3.41
N ILE A 126 4.43 -7.03 3.18
CA ILE A 126 3.81 -6.19 4.20
C ILE A 126 3.24 -7.07 5.33
N PHE A 127 2.53 -8.15 5.00
CA PHE A 127 2.03 -9.08 6.03
C PHE A 127 3.15 -9.62 6.90
N GLN A 128 4.25 -10.10 6.31
CA GLN A 128 5.41 -10.63 7.05
C GLN A 128 6.15 -9.55 7.85
N LEU A 129 6.12 -8.30 7.37
CA LEU A 129 6.66 -7.17 8.12
C LEU A 129 5.80 -6.86 9.35
N GLU A 130 4.49 -7.02 9.26
CA GLU A 130 3.56 -6.81 10.37
C GLU A 130 3.53 -8.00 11.33
N ASP A 131 3.52 -9.25 10.85
CA ASP A 131 3.62 -10.48 11.65
C ASP A 131 5.04 -10.65 12.23
N ALA A 132 5.33 -9.88 13.27
CA ALA A 132 6.66 -9.86 13.87
C ALA A 132 6.97 -11.11 14.69
N SER A 133 5.95 -11.76 15.26
CA SER A 133 6.04 -13.00 16.02
C SER A 133 6.21 -14.23 15.13
N ASN A 134 5.87 -14.13 13.83
CA ASN A 134 5.77 -15.21 12.85
C ASN A 134 4.79 -16.32 13.27
N ASP A 135 3.69 -15.96 13.91
CA ASP A 135 2.63 -16.90 14.29
C ASP A 135 1.56 -17.09 13.19
N GLY A 136 1.69 -16.37 12.08
CA GLY A 136 0.79 -16.43 10.92
C GLY A 136 -0.41 -15.50 11.04
N SER A 137 -0.42 -14.61 12.00
CA SER A 137 -1.45 -13.59 12.18
C SER A 137 -0.85 -12.25 12.60
N ILE A 138 -1.61 -11.18 12.44
CA ILE A 138 -1.21 -9.83 12.84
C ILE A 138 -2.11 -9.39 13.97
N ASP A 139 -1.53 -8.98 15.10
CA ASP A 139 -2.25 -8.35 16.19
C ASP A 139 -2.13 -6.81 16.19
N SER A 140 -2.85 -6.15 17.11
CA SER A 140 -2.89 -4.70 17.18
C SER A 140 -1.55 -4.05 17.55
N GLU A 141 -0.73 -4.71 18.38
CA GLU A 141 0.56 -4.16 18.78
C GLU A 141 1.59 -4.31 17.67
N GLU A 142 1.64 -5.46 17.01
CA GLU A 142 2.47 -5.73 15.85
C GLU A 142 2.18 -4.74 14.72
N PHE A 143 0.89 -4.62 14.34
CA PHE A 143 0.43 -3.66 13.34
C PHE A 143 0.83 -2.23 13.69
N SER A 144 0.45 -1.75 14.88
CA SER A 144 0.71 -0.36 15.25
C SER A 144 2.20 -0.04 15.37
N SER A 145 3.04 -1.00 15.81
CA SER A 145 4.48 -0.83 15.92
C SER A 145 5.13 -0.58 14.55
N VAL A 146 4.71 -1.29 13.51
CA VAL A 146 5.19 -1.06 12.15
C VAL A 146 4.84 0.36 11.70
N TYR A 147 3.59 0.77 11.80
CA TYR A 147 3.16 2.09 11.30
C TYR A 147 3.74 3.26 12.09
N VAL A 148 3.96 3.11 13.39
CA VAL A 148 4.73 4.08 14.19
C VAL A 148 6.16 4.24 13.66
N SER A 149 6.81 3.16 13.27
CA SER A 149 8.16 3.23 12.68
C SER A 149 8.19 3.97 11.32
N PHE A 150 7.06 3.98 10.61
CA PHE A 150 6.86 4.77 9.40
C PHE A 150 6.38 6.22 9.70
N GLY A 151 6.28 6.59 10.97
CA GLY A 151 5.95 7.97 11.39
C GLY A 151 4.46 8.24 11.59
N LEU A 152 3.59 7.20 11.59
CA LEU A 152 2.18 7.35 11.86
C LEU A 152 1.91 7.42 13.38
N ASN A 153 0.74 7.96 13.74
CA ASN A 153 0.33 8.05 15.14
C ASN A 153 -0.12 6.71 15.68
N LYS A 154 0.41 6.28 16.85
CA LYS A 154 0.07 4.98 17.46
C LYS A 154 -1.43 4.82 17.73
N ALA A 155 -2.08 5.84 18.29
CA ALA A 155 -3.50 5.77 18.64
C ALA A 155 -4.38 5.64 17.38
N GLU A 156 -4.02 6.34 16.30
CA GLU A 156 -4.70 6.21 15.01
C GLU A 156 -4.48 4.81 14.40
N SER A 157 -3.25 4.27 14.45
CA SER A 157 -2.94 2.93 13.95
C SER A 157 -3.69 1.83 14.72
N VAL A 158 -3.81 1.94 16.04
CA VAL A 158 -4.62 1.01 16.86
C VAL A 158 -6.11 1.08 16.47
N GLU A 159 -6.65 2.27 16.26
CA GLU A 159 -8.05 2.40 15.81
C GLU A 159 -8.24 1.90 14.37
N ALA A 160 -7.25 2.10 13.49
CA ALA A 160 -7.24 1.52 12.15
C ALA A 160 -7.26 -0.01 12.20
N PHE A 161 -6.44 -0.63 13.05
CA PHE A 161 -6.46 -2.08 13.26
C PHE A 161 -7.83 -2.58 13.71
N LYS A 162 -8.43 -1.93 14.68
CA LYS A 162 -9.77 -2.29 15.19
C LYS A 162 -10.84 -2.25 14.09
N LYS A 163 -10.78 -1.26 13.19
CA LYS A 163 -11.68 -1.16 12.04
C LYS A 163 -11.38 -2.24 11.00
N MET A 164 -10.11 -2.44 10.67
CA MET A 164 -9.63 -3.46 9.73
C MET A 164 -10.04 -4.87 10.18
N SER A 165 -9.76 -5.20 11.43
CA SER A 165 -10.06 -6.53 12.01
C SER A 165 -11.55 -6.77 12.33
N LYS A 166 -12.39 -5.71 12.19
CA LYS A 166 -13.80 -5.75 12.62
C LYS A 166 -13.93 -6.13 14.09
N GLY A 167 -12.98 -5.68 14.91
CA GLY A 167 -12.92 -5.95 16.36
C GLY A 167 -12.37 -7.31 16.76
N LYS A 168 -11.83 -8.10 15.84
CA LYS A 168 -11.10 -9.34 16.15
C LYS A 168 -9.76 -9.03 16.80
N ALA A 169 -9.21 -9.99 17.55
CA ALA A 169 -7.92 -9.86 18.20
C ALA A 169 -6.75 -9.86 17.20
N ASN A 170 -6.88 -10.63 16.13
CA ASN A 170 -5.85 -10.77 15.10
C ASN A 170 -6.47 -10.91 13.70
N VAL A 171 -5.62 -10.79 12.67
CA VAL A 171 -5.95 -10.91 11.25
C VAL A 171 -5.01 -11.95 10.63
N SER A 172 -5.57 -13.02 10.05
CA SER A 172 -4.80 -14.06 9.34
C SER A 172 -4.35 -13.60 7.96
N TRP A 173 -3.44 -14.37 7.36
CA TRP A 173 -3.01 -14.11 5.97
C TRP A 173 -4.17 -14.11 4.97
N GLU A 174 -5.11 -15.05 5.09
CA GLU A 174 -6.28 -15.14 4.21
C GLU A 174 -7.19 -13.91 4.33
N GLU A 175 -7.39 -13.43 5.56
CA GLU A 175 -8.17 -12.22 5.83
C GLU A 175 -7.45 -10.98 5.30
N PHE A 176 -6.12 -10.90 5.50
CA PHE A 176 -5.31 -9.80 4.99
C PHE A 176 -5.34 -9.70 3.46
N GLN A 177 -5.32 -10.82 2.75
CA GLN A 177 -5.46 -10.83 1.28
C GLN A 177 -6.79 -10.23 0.80
N VAL A 178 -7.88 -10.47 1.53
CA VAL A 178 -9.18 -9.87 1.21
C VAL A 178 -9.14 -8.36 1.44
N LEU A 179 -8.62 -7.94 2.60
CA LEU A 179 -8.47 -6.53 2.96
C LEU A 179 -7.55 -5.76 2.00
N TRP A 180 -6.47 -6.41 1.55
CA TRP A 180 -5.58 -5.87 0.52
C TRP A 180 -6.31 -5.54 -0.79
N LYS A 181 -7.12 -6.49 -1.28
CA LYS A 181 -7.94 -6.26 -2.47
C LYS A 181 -8.97 -5.16 -2.25
N GLU A 182 -9.61 -5.11 -1.09
CA GLU A 182 -10.53 -4.02 -0.75
C GLU A 182 -9.83 -2.66 -0.76
N TYR A 183 -8.61 -2.56 -0.23
CA TYR A 183 -7.89 -1.29 -0.22
C TYR A 183 -7.69 -0.73 -1.63
N PHE A 184 -7.21 -1.55 -2.55
CA PHE A 184 -6.83 -1.13 -3.89
C PHE A 184 -7.96 -1.20 -4.93
N ALA A 185 -9.14 -1.73 -4.58
CA ALA A 185 -10.24 -1.88 -5.54
C ALA A 185 -11.59 -1.37 -5.03
N SER A 186 -11.79 -1.18 -3.73
CA SER A 186 -13.08 -0.73 -3.21
C SER A 186 -13.24 0.78 -3.29
N GLU A 187 -14.40 1.20 -3.79
CA GLU A 187 -14.86 2.60 -3.75
C GLU A 187 -15.65 2.92 -2.46
N ASP A 188 -15.98 1.92 -1.65
CA ASP A 188 -16.70 2.12 -0.38
C ASP A 188 -15.76 2.73 0.67
N PRO A 189 -16.02 3.96 1.15
CA PRO A 189 -15.18 4.60 2.16
C PRO A 189 -15.21 3.88 3.51
N ASN A 190 -16.17 2.97 3.75
CA ASN A 190 -16.30 2.20 4.98
C ASN A 190 -15.72 0.77 4.86
N ALA A 191 -15.19 0.38 3.70
CA ALA A 191 -14.59 -0.93 3.53
C ALA A 191 -13.46 -1.15 4.56
N ALA A 192 -13.44 -2.33 5.18
CA ALA A 192 -12.46 -2.66 6.21
C ALA A 192 -11.01 -2.60 5.69
N GLY A 193 -10.81 -2.94 4.40
CA GLY A 193 -9.53 -2.82 3.73
C GLY A 193 -8.95 -1.40 3.72
N ASN A 194 -9.76 -0.36 3.81
CA ASN A 194 -9.25 1.03 3.82
C ASN A 194 -8.30 1.34 4.98
N PHE A 195 -8.25 0.50 5.99
CA PHE A 195 -7.49 0.75 7.22
C PHE A 195 -6.17 -0.04 7.30
N ILE A 196 -5.84 -0.87 6.30
CA ILE A 196 -4.63 -1.73 6.32
C ILE A 196 -3.29 -0.98 6.33
N PHE A 197 -3.28 0.31 6.05
CA PHE A 197 -2.07 1.15 6.09
C PHE A 197 -2.09 2.14 7.27
N GLY A 198 -2.68 1.77 8.38
CA GLY A 198 -2.56 2.45 9.67
C GLY A 198 -3.30 3.79 9.79
N LYS A 199 -4.13 4.17 8.79
CA LYS A 199 -4.93 5.40 8.81
C LYS A 199 -6.41 5.14 8.95
N THR A 200 -7.11 6.08 9.56
CA THR A 200 -8.57 6.04 9.78
C THR A 200 -9.35 6.97 8.85
N SER A 201 -8.67 7.86 8.13
CA SER A 201 -9.27 8.84 7.21
C SER A 201 -8.27 9.27 6.12
N PHE A 202 -8.82 9.65 4.96
CA PHE A 202 -8.07 10.15 3.79
C PHE A 202 -8.64 11.45 3.25
#